data_2387922863cfda97ee073b306ffb13c9
#
_entry.id   2387922863cfda97ee073b306ffb13c9
#
_cell.length_a   1.000
_cell.length_b   1.000
_cell.length_c   1.000
_cell.angle_alpha   90.00
_cell.angle_beta   90.00
_cell.angle_gamma   90.00
#
_symmetry.space_group_name_H-M   'P 1'
#
loop_
_entity.id
_entity.type
_entity.pdbx_description
1 polymer ?
#
loop_
_entity_poly.entity_id
_entity_poly.type
_entity_poly.pdbx_seq_one_letter_code
_entity_poly.pdbx_strand_id
1 'polypeptide(L)'
;MIDEADKVRVDSHFDTVLNTDQSTKKTTNDEPTPMKCVDEITSKIPDELWSRRDLRILDPCCGNGNFFGSVYFKLKLEPREILEQVLYFNDVNEERLANVQRIFRGDKYRLNVTRQDFTAANFDTKFDLIVANPPYAKLMADGARASKNHNLIKVFLEKSLDLLKPGGYLAFITPDNWMSWADRNTLIERLTSLQIIHLDIHRAKKYFKKIGSSFTWYVIQNRPATEPFTVSGTWKGREYTSVVPSRPRRFVPLYFTSEIENILLKTIESSHPKYAVLTSSDLHRYTKRELIQDVQDADHPWRLIHTPKQTAWASRPHKWQEGWKVFLSTTDKYKVFVDTCGMTQSIAFIRCKDEDEARAVAKVLEHPLYEFLNNICRWGNFNNIRILQHFPVARGDPFEFFGLDPLEITFCTRDLHCR
;
A
#
# COMPACT_ATOMS: atom_id res chain seq x y z
N MET A 1 -31.30 -5.52 -17.01
CA MET A 1 -30.39 -4.90 -17.99
C MET A 1 -30.17 -3.46 -17.55
N ILE A 2 -28.96 -2.93 -17.75
CA ILE A 2 -28.56 -1.65 -17.13
C ILE A 2 -29.39 -0.44 -17.59
N ASP A 3 -29.87 -0.43 -18.80
CA ASP A 3 -30.66 0.65 -19.40
C ASP A 3 -32.16 0.64 -19.01
N GLU A 4 -32.62 -0.42 -18.37
CA GLU A 4 -34.03 -0.63 -17.99
C GLU A 4 -34.21 -0.81 -16.47
N ALA A 5 -33.11 -0.93 -15.72
CA ALA A 5 -33.13 -1.12 -14.26
C ALA A 5 -32.64 0.13 -13.54
N ASP A 6 -33.14 0.35 -12.33
CA ASP A 6 -32.55 1.35 -11.44
C ASP A 6 -31.19 0.85 -10.89
N LYS A 7 -30.42 1.80 -10.35
CA LYS A 7 -29.08 1.50 -9.79
C LYS A 7 -29.15 0.43 -8.69
N VAL A 8 -30.16 0.42 -7.85
CA VAL A 8 -30.28 -0.53 -6.73
C VAL A 8 -30.39 -1.96 -7.22
N ARG A 9 -31.17 -2.20 -8.28
CA ARG A 9 -31.30 -3.52 -8.90
C ARG A 9 -30.00 -3.96 -9.58
N VAL A 10 -29.32 -3.03 -10.25
CA VAL A 10 -28.03 -3.32 -10.89
C VAL A 10 -26.99 -3.67 -9.82
N ASP A 11 -26.83 -2.88 -8.77
CA ASP A 11 -25.90 -3.15 -7.67
C ASP A 11 -26.21 -4.50 -7.00
N SER A 12 -27.48 -4.78 -6.73
CA SER A 12 -27.89 -6.06 -6.15
C SER A 12 -27.53 -7.23 -7.07
N HIS A 13 -27.73 -7.11 -8.38
CA HIS A 13 -27.38 -8.17 -9.33
C HIS A 13 -25.86 -8.44 -9.33
N PHE A 14 -25.02 -7.38 -9.33
CA PHE A 14 -23.57 -7.56 -9.21
C PHE A 14 -23.19 -8.25 -7.91
N ASP A 15 -23.68 -7.76 -6.76
CA ASP A 15 -23.23 -8.25 -5.46
C ASP A 15 -23.77 -9.65 -5.11
N THR A 16 -24.98 -10.01 -5.56
CA THR A 16 -25.62 -11.28 -5.19
C THR A 16 -25.50 -12.40 -6.23
N VAL A 17 -25.29 -12.07 -7.50
CA VAL A 17 -25.20 -13.04 -8.58
C VAL A 17 -23.79 -13.14 -9.14
N LEU A 18 -23.26 -12.04 -9.70
CA LEU A 18 -22.02 -12.06 -10.45
C LEU A 18 -20.78 -12.18 -9.55
N ASN A 19 -20.76 -11.43 -8.42
CA ASN A 19 -19.63 -11.41 -7.50
C ASN A 19 -19.57 -12.68 -6.62
N THR A 20 -20.66 -13.46 -6.55
CA THR A 20 -20.71 -14.72 -5.80
C THR A 20 -20.29 -15.92 -6.62
N ASP A 21 -20.23 -15.80 -7.94
CA ASP A 21 -19.83 -16.89 -8.81
C ASP A 21 -18.38 -17.32 -8.55
N GLN A 22 -18.22 -18.56 -8.07
CA GLN A 22 -16.92 -19.15 -7.71
C GLN A 22 -16.21 -19.77 -8.94
N SER A 23 -16.92 -19.96 -10.05
CA SER A 23 -16.38 -20.65 -11.24
C SER A 23 -15.17 -19.89 -11.81
N THR A 24 -15.25 -18.58 -11.87
CA THR A 24 -14.18 -17.69 -12.37
C THR A 24 -13.07 -17.43 -11.35
N LYS A 25 -13.34 -17.59 -10.03
CA LYS A 25 -12.34 -17.34 -8.97
C LYS A 25 -11.20 -18.34 -8.95
N LYS A 26 -11.43 -19.58 -9.38
CA LYS A 26 -10.42 -20.64 -9.38
C LYS A 26 -9.32 -20.42 -10.43
N THR A 27 -9.62 -19.66 -11.48
CA THR A 27 -8.72 -19.46 -12.61
C THR A 27 -7.95 -18.14 -12.57
N THR A 28 -8.47 -17.11 -11.88
CA THR A 28 -7.92 -15.73 -11.97
C THR A 28 -7.37 -15.19 -10.66
N ASN A 29 -7.68 -15.80 -9.51
CA ASN A 29 -7.37 -15.25 -8.16
C ASN A 29 -7.80 -13.78 -7.97
N ASP A 30 -8.73 -13.30 -8.79
CA ASP A 30 -9.25 -11.94 -8.71
C ASP A 30 -10.43 -11.91 -7.73
N GLU A 31 -10.51 -10.87 -6.97
CA GLU A 31 -11.67 -10.62 -6.12
C GLU A 31 -12.48 -9.48 -6.74
N PRO A 32 -13.75 -9.72 -7.11
CA PRO A 32 -14.59 -8.67 -7.68
C PRO A 32 -14.80 -7.57 -6.64
N THR A 33 -14.78 -6.31 -7.09
CA THR A 33 -14.97 -5.16 -6.22
C THR A 33 -16.46 -5.00 -5.89
N PRO A 34 -16.88 -5.09 -4.60
CA PRO A 34 -18.28 -4.89 -4.23
C PRO A 34 -18.79 -3.52 -4.64
N MET A 35 -20.07 -3.42 -5.03
CA MET A 35 -20.64 -2.19 -5.60
C MET A 35 -20.53 -1.00 -4.64
N LYS A 36 -20.72 -1.19 -3.34
CA LYS A 36 -20.51 -0.14 -2.33
C LYS A 36 -19.09 0.43 -2.33
N CYS A 37 -18.08 -0.41 -2.58
CA CYS A 37 -16.70 0.04 -2.70
C CYS A 37 -16.48 0.83 -3.99
N VAL A 38 -17.02 0.35 -5.10
CA VAL A 38 -16.98 1.05 -6.39
C VAL A 38 -17.64 2.43 -6.30
N ASP A 39 -18.78 2.52 -5.64
CA ASP A 39 -19.50 3.79 -5.43
C ASP A 39 -18.70 4.76 -4.56
N GLU A 40 -18.04 4.26 -3.51
CA GLU A 40 -17.18 5.08 -2.66
C GLU A 40 -16.01 5.65 -3.46
N ILE A 41 -15.35 4.85 -4.30
CA ILE A 41 -14.26 5.27 -5.17
C ILE A 41 -14.74 6.30 -6.20
N THR A 42 -15.78 5.98 -6.94
CA THR A 42 -16.29 6.84 -8.02
C THR A 42 -16.91 8.14 -7.51
N SER A 43 -17.35 8.20 -6.25
CA SER A 43 -17.84 9.42 -5.61
C SER A 43 -16.76 10.47 -5.36
N LYS A 44 -15.48 10.10 -5.46
CA LYS A 44 -14.33 11.03 -5.30
C LYS A 44 -13.82 11.59 -6.62
N ILE A 45 -14.35 11.12 -7.73
CA ILE A 45 -14.09 11.71 -9.04
C ILE A 45 -14.93 12.99 -9.15
N PRO A 46 -14.34 14.13 -9.55
CA PRO A 46 -15.06 15.41 -9.65
C PRO A 46 -16.30 15.33 -10.53
N ASP A 47 -17.38 15.98 -10.08
CA ASP A 47 -18.68 15.92 -10.76
C ASP A 47 -18.69 16.55 -12.14
N GLU A 48 -17.76 17.49 -12.41
CA GLU A 48 -17.60 18.14 -13.71
C GLU A 48 -17.28 17.13 -14.80
N LEU A 49 -16.59 16.03 -14.47
CA LEU A 49 -16.27 14.98 -15.44
C LEU A 49 -17.56 14.36 -16.00
N TRP A 50 -18.54 14.07 -15.16
CA TRP A 50 -19.76 13.33 -15.54
C TRP A 50 -20.68 14.09 -16.50
N SER A 51 -20.49 15.40 -16.64
CA SER A 51 -21.28 16.27 -17.52
C SER A 51 -20.68 16.47 -18.90
N ARG A 52 -19.46 15.95 -19.15
CA ARG A 52 -18.78 16.10 -20.43
C ARG A 52 -19.33 15.10 -21.47
N ARG A 53 -19.37 15.52 -22.73
CA ARG A 53 -19.89 14.69 -23.85
C ARG A 53 -18.79 13.91 -24.59
N ASP A 54 -17.57 14.40 -24.59
CA ASP A 54 -16.43 13.85 -25.32
C ASP A 54 -15.60 12.85 -24.51
N LEU A 55 -16.23 12.20 -23.54
CA LEU A 55 -15.55 11.30 -22.60
C LEU A 55 -15.15 9.97 -23.25
N ARG A 56 -14.00 9.47 -22.82
CA ARG A 56 -13.58 8.07 -23.02
C ARG A 56 -13.12 7.51 -21.67
N ILE A 57 -13.76 6.44 -21.24
CA ILE A 57 -13.51 5.82 -19.95
C ILE A 57 -13.11 4.37 -20.18
N LEU A 58 -11.94 3.96 -19.68
CA LEU A 58 -11.43 2.60 -19.81
C LEU A 58 -11.48 1.87 -18.47
N ASP A 59 -11.93 0.63 -18.50
CA ASP A 59 -11.60 -0.36 -17.50
C ASP A 59 -10.72 -1.44 -18.17
N PRO A 60 -9.40 -1.47 -17.87
CA PRO A 60 -8.45 -2.34 -18.54
C PRO A 60 -8.50 -3.80 -18.10
N CYS A 61 -9.29 -4.13 -17.08
CA CYS A 61 -9.49 -5.47 -16.52
C CYS A 61 -10.88 -5.56 -15.88
N CYS A 62 -11.90 -5.28 -16.70
CA CYS A 62 -13.25 -4.93 -16.26
C CYS A 62 -13.99 -6.04 -15.51
N GLY A 63 -13.52 -7.29 -15.60
CA GLY A 63 -14.25 -8.41 -15.02
C GLY A 63 -15.69 -8.45 -15.55
N ASN A 64 -16.65 -8.49 -14.65
CA ASN A 64 -18.07 -8.43 -15.01
C ASN A 64 -18.58 -7.00 -15.28
N GLY A 65 -17.73 -5.95 -15.17
CA GLY A 65 -18.09 -4.56 -15.42
C GLY A 65 -18.55 -3.79 -14.17
N ASN A 66 -18.12 -4.19 -12.98
CA ASN A 66 -18.55 -3.58 -11.71
C ASN A 66 -18.34 -2.06 -11.67
N PHE A 67 -17.16 -1.55 -12.08
CA PHE A 67 -16.92 -0.11 -12.12
C PHE A 67 -17.89 0.60 -13.05
N PHE A 68 -18.15 0.02 -14.22
CA PHE A 68 -19.08 0.62 -15.18
C PHE A 68 -20.54 0.50 -14.77
N GLY A 69 -20.88 -0.46 -13.91
CA GLY A 69 -22.18 -0.51 -13.23
C GLY A 69 -22.46 0.74 -12.38
N SER A 70 -21.42 1.34 -11.76
CA SER A 70 -21.55 2.62 -11.05
C SER A 70 -21.41 3.84 -11.96
N VAL A 71 -20.42 3.84 -12.85
CA VAL A 71 -20.11 4.97 -13.76
C VAL A 71 -21.28 5.28 -14.67
N TYR A 72 -21.98 4.27 -15.19
CA TYR A 72 -23.14 4.44 -16.05
C TYR A 72 -24.19 5.39 -15.45
N PHE A 73 -24.52 5.25 -14.17
CA PHE A 73 -25.52 6.07 -13.50
C PHE A 73 -25.04 7.47 -13.10
N LYS A 74 -23.75 7.75 -13.21
CA LYS A 74 -23.18 9.08 -12.99
C LYS A 74 -23.16 9.95 -14.24
N LEU A 75 -23.06 9.32 -15.40
CA LEU A 75 -23.02 9.99 -16.69
C LEU A 75 -24.36 10.61 -17.05
N LYS A 76 -24.38 11.89 -17.41
CA LYS A 76 -25.58 12.65 -17.78
C LYS A 76 -25.77 12.65 -19.30
N LEU A 77 -25.75 11.43 -19.90
CA LEU A 77 -25.80 11.19 -21.34
C LEU A 77 -26.85 10.14 -21.65
N GLU A 78 -27.24 10.03 -22.92
CA GLU A 78 -28.18 9.01 -23.36
C GLU A 78 -27.51 7.60 -23.32
N PRO A 79 -28.27 6.54 -23.02
CA PRO A 79 -27.75 5.17 -22.92
C PRO A 79 -26.91 4.75 -24.12
N ARG A 80 -27.35 5.10 -25.34
CA ARG A 80 -26.60 4.79 -26.57
C ARG A 80 -25.25 5.46 -26.61
N GLU A 81 -25.18 6.74 -26.25
CA GLU A 81 -23.92 7.52 -26.23
C GLU A 81 -22.95 6.93 -25.18
N ILE A 82 -23.46 6.63 -23.98
CA ILE A 82 -22.67 6.00 -22.91
C ILE A 82 -22.05 4.68 -23.38
N LEU A 83 -22.90 3.78 -23.92
CA LEU A 83 -22.51 2.40 -24.20
C LEU A 83 -21.70 2.24 -25.50
N GLU A 84 -21.96 3.06 -26.52
CA GLU A 84 -21.31 2.95 -27.82
C GLU A 84 -20.08 3.87 -27.97
N GLN A 85 -19.95 4.95 -27.17
CA GLN A 85 -18.91 5.96 -27.39
C GLN A 85 -18.02 6.22 -26.15
N VAL A 86 -18.57 6.10 -24.93
CA VAL A 86 -17.88 6.50 -23.69
C VAL A 86 -17.16 5.35 -23.01
N LEU A 87 -17.83 4.19 -22.84
CA LEU A 87 -17.29 3.08 -22.06
C LEU A 87 -16.47 2.11 -22.92
N TYR A 88 -15.24 1.82 -22.49
CA TYR A 88 -14.31 0.89 -23.12
C TYR A 88 -13.97 -0.23 -22.15
N PHE A 89 -14.42 -1.43 -22.46
CA PHE A 89 -14.25 -2.64 -21.66
C PHE A 89 -13.08 -3.47 -22.19
N ASN A 90 -12.15 -3.85 -21.34
CA ASN A 90 -11.13 -4.83 -21.68
C ASN A 90 -10.99 -5.88 -20.58
N ASP A 91 -10.90 -7.14 -20.94
CA ASP A 91 -10.53 -8.25 -20.05
C ASP A 91 -9.92 -9.39 -20.87
N VAL A 92 -9.15 -10.26 -20.23
CA VAL A 92 -8.63 -11.49 -20.88
C VAL A 92 -9.64 -12.64 -20.83
N ASN A 93 -10.60 -12.57 -19.92
CA ASN A 93 -11.56 -13.64 -19.63
C ASN A 93 -12.83 -13.49 -20.51
N GLU A 94 -13.03 -14.45 -21.40
CA GLU A 94 -14.15 -14.47 -22.33
C GLU A 94 -15.52 -14.57 -21.63
N GLU A 95 -15.63 -15.37 -20.59
CA GLU A 95 -16.89 -15.57 -19.85
C GLU A 95 -17.34 -14.27 -19.16
N ARG A 96 -16.39 -13.53 -18.59
CA ARG A 96 -16.66 -12.20 -18.01
C ARG A 96 -17.10 -11.20 -19.04
N LEU A 97 -16.45 -11.19 -20.22
CA LEU A 97 -16.89 -10.33 -21.32
C LEU A 97 -18.27 -10.73 -21.87
N ALA A 98 -18.62 -12.02 -21.85
CA ALA A 98 -19.99 -12.45 -22.17
C ALA A 98 -21.01 -11.91 -21.15
N ASN A 99 -20.65 -11.86 -19.85
CA ASN A 99 -21.46 -11.20 -18.83
C ASN A 99 -21.60 -9.69 -19.10
N VAL A 100 -20.52 -9.00 -19.46
CA VAL A 100 -20.54 -7.59 -19.88
C VAL A 100 -21.52 -7.38 -21.03
N GLN A 101 -21.43 -8.18 -22.09
CA GLN A 101 -22.36 -8.11 -23.24
C GLN A 101 -23.82 -8.25 -22.80
N ARG A 102 -24.12 -9.19 -21.90
CA ARG A 102 -25.47 -9.41 -21.42
C ARG A 102 -25.99 -8.27 -20.54
N ILE A 103 -25.16 -7.76 -19.60
CA ILE A 103 -25.56 -6.72 -18.64
C ILE A 103 -25.72 -5.37 -19.33
N PHE A 104 -24.79 -5.00 -20.18
CA PHE A 104 -24.71 -3.72 -20.85
C PHE A 104 -25.41 -3.71 -22.23
N ARG A 105 -26.23 -4.74 -22.51
CA ARG A 105 -27.10 -4.80 -23.70
C ARG A 105 -26.33 -4.78 -25.01
N GLY A 106 -25.33 -5.65 -25.13
CA GLY A 106 -24.64 -5.88 -26.40
C GLY A 106 -25.56 -6.43 -27.53
N ASP A 107 -26.77 -6.91 -27.18
CA ASP A 107 -27.84 -7.24 -28.11
C ASP A 107 -28.49 -5.99 -28.75
N LYS A 108 -28.40 -4.84 -28.10
CA LYS A 108 -29.04 -3.58 -28.51
C LYS A 108 -28.04 -2.49 -28.87
N TYR A 109 -26.87 -2.48 -28.25
CA TYR A 109 -25.84 -1.45 -28.40
C TYR A 109 -24.51 -2.05 -28.86
N ARG A 110 -23.76 -1.30 -29.70
CA ARG A 110 -22.42 -1.68 -30.11
C ARG A 110 -21.40 -1.28 -29.03
N LEU A 111 -21.15 -2.17 -28.08
CA LEU A 111 -20.20 -1.93 -27.00
C LEU A 111 -18.74 -1.92 -27.49
N ASN A 112 -17.89 -1.06 -26.89
CA ASN A 112 -16.43 -1.08 -27.12
C ASN A 112 -15.80 -2.14 -26.21
N VAL A 113 -15.81 -3.39 -26.61
CA VAL A 113 -15.30 -4.53 -25.87
C VAL A 113 -14.07 -5.10 -26.57
N THR A 114 -12.97 -5.25 -25.85
CA THR A 114 -11.74 -5.90 -26.32
C THR A 114 -11.36 -7.07 -25.41
N ARG A 115 -10.85 -8.15 -26.01
CA ARG A 115 -10.30 -9.30 -25.30
C ARG A 115 -8.80 -9.34 -25.47
N GLN A 116 -8.06 -8.65 -24.61
CA GLN A 116 -6.61 -8.53 -24.74
C GLN A 116 -5.92 -8.53 -23.36
N ASP A 117 -4.70 -9.07 -23.29
CA ASP A 117 -3.81 -8.81 -22.17
C ASP A 117 -3.43 -7.31 -22.17
N PHE A 118 -3.95 -6.57 -21.20
CA PHE A 118 -3.70 -5.14 -21.10
C PHE A 118 -2.22 -4.79 -21.10
N THR A 119 -1.37 -5.64 -20.53
CA THR A 119 0.07 -5.37 -20.47
C THR A 119 0.74 -5.34 -21.84
N ALA A 120 0.21 -6.11 -22.79
CA ALA A 120 0.68 -6.21 -24.19
C ALA A 120 -0.18 -5.44 -25.19
N ALA A 121 -1.44 -5.09 -24.85
CA ALA A 121 -2.38 -4.45 -25.74
C ALA A 121 -1.92 -3.05 -26.16
N ASN A 122 -2.21 -2.64 -27.38
CA ASN A 122 -2.06 -1.26 -27.85
C ASN A 122 -3.42 -0.58 -27.95
N PHE A 123 -3.47 0.66 -27.51
CA PHE A 123 -4.64 1.53 -27.60
C PHE A 123 -4.25 2.78 -28.37
N ASP A 124 -4.91 3.02 -29.50
CA ASP A 124 -4.65 4.19 -30.36
C ASP A 124 -5.33 5.46 -29.82
N THR A 125 -5.94 5.38 -28.64
CA THR A 125 -6.69 6.48 -28.02
C THR A 125 -6.23 6.74 -26.60
N LYS A 126 -6.42 7.97 -26.13
CA LYS A 126 -6.23 8.39 -24.75
C LYS A 126 -7.58 8.50 -24.04
N PHE A 127 -7.57 8.31 -22.74
CA PHE A 127 -8.77 8.26 -21.92
C PHE A 127 -8.84 9.44 -20.93
N ASP A 128 -10.05 9.87 -20.64
CA ASP A 128 -10.32 10.90 -19.64
C ASP A 128 -10.38 10.32 -18.23
N LEU A 129 -10.77 9.05 -18.14
CA LEU A 129 -10.81 8.30 -16.87
C LEU A 129 -10.39 6.86 -17.12
N ILE A 130 -9.56 6.31 -16.25
CA ILE A 130 -9.28 4.88 -16.18
C ILE A 130 -9.62 4.40 -14.77
N VAL A 131 -10.48 3.39 -14.68
CA VAL A 131 -10.92 2.77 -13.42
C VAL A 131 -10.47 1.32 -13.39
N ALA A 132 -9.96 0.80 -12.28
CA ALA A 132 -9.59 -0.62 -12.21
C ALA A 132 -9.42 -1.17 -10.79
N ASN A 133 -9.65 -2.47 -10.70
CA ASN A 133 -9.08 -3.36 -9.69
C ASN A 133 -8.16 -4.34 -10.44
N PRO A 134 -6.88 -3.98 -10.72
CA PRO A 134 -6.01 -4.79 -11.55
C PRO A 134 -5.61 -6.10 -10.87
N PRO A 135 -5.32 -7.16 -11.64
CA PRO A 135 -4.79 -8.41 -11.08
C PRO A 135 -3.43 -8.16 -10.41
N TYR A 136 -3.20 -8.76 -9.23
CA TYR A 136 -2.02 -8.45 -8.40
C TYR A 136 -0.79 -9.26 -8.75
N ALA A 137 -0.97 -10.45 -9.32
CA ALA A 137 0.12 -11.34 -9.69
C ALA A 137 -0.19 -12.07 -11.00
N LYS A 138 0.83 -12.26 -11.83
CA LYS A 138 0.72 -13.10 -13.01
C LYS A 138 0.56 -14.55 -12.56
N LEU A 139 -0.39 -15.27 -13.13
CA LEU A 139 -0.52 -16.72 -12.93
C LEU A 139 0.40 -17.44 -13.92
N MET A 140 1.05 -18.50 -13.44
CA MET A 140 1.78 -19.45 -14.29
C MET A 140 0.79 -20.44 -14.92
N ALA A 141 1.22 -21.20 -15.92
CA ALA A 141 0.39 -22.18 -16.61
C ALA A 141 -0.24 -23.26 -15.68
N ASP A 142 0.39 -23.52 -14.54
CA ASP A 142 -0.08 -24.43 -13.49
C ASP A 142 -1.04 -23.76 -12.47
N GLY A 143 -1.40 -22.50 -12.68
CA GLY A 143 -2.22 -21.71 -11.75
C GLY A 143 -1.49 -21.17 -10.53
N ALA A 144 -0.19 -21.44 -10.38
CA ALA A 144 0.62 -20.84 -9.32
C ALA A 144 0.95 -19.39 -9.60
N ARG A 145 1.20 -18.61 -8.53
CA ARG A 145 1.64 -17.21 -8.70
C ARG A 145 3.09 -17.16 -9.18
N ALA A 146 3.34 -16.46 -10.28
CA ALA A 146 4.65 -16.33 -10.90
C ALA A 146 5.70 -15.63 -9.99
N SER A 147 5.28 -14.80 -9.06
CA SER A 147 6.16 -14.19 -8.06
C SER A 147 5.39 -13.72 -6.83
N LYS A 148 6.08 -13.61 -5.69
CA LYS A 148 5.53 -12.98 -4.48
C LYS A 148 5.45 -11.44 -4.61
N ASN A 149 6.04 -10.86 -5.65
CA ASN A 149 6.07 -9.44 -5.88
C ASN A 149 4.92 -9.04 -6.81
N HIS A 150 4.18 -8.01 -6.46
CA HIS A 150 3.06 -7.44 -7.22
C HIS A 150 3.53 -6.64 -8.45
N ASN A 151 4.42 -7.20 -9.27
CA ASN A 151 4.99 -6.52 -10.43
C ASN A 151 3.93 -6.13 -11.47
N LEU A 152 2.83 -6.88 -11.54
CA LEU A 152 1.75 -6.62 -12.49
C LEU A 152 1.02 -5.30 -12.18
N ILE A 153 0.86 -4.96 -10.90
CA ILE A 153 0.26 -3.68 -10.47
C ILE A 153 1.05 -2.50 -11.03
N LYS A 154 2.39 -2.54 -10.94
CA LYS A 154 3.25 -1.48 -11.48
C LYS A 154 3.05 -1.31 -12.98
N VAL A 155 3.01 -2.40 -13.74
CA VAL A 155 2.80 -2.37 -15.19
C VAL A 155 1.43 -1.78 -15.54
N PHE A 156 0.37 -2.21 -14.83
CA PHE A 156 -0.97 -1.66 -15.04
C PHE A 156 -1.02 -0.16 -14.73
N LEU A 157 -0.42 0.28 -13.63
CA LEU A 157 -0.40 1.69 -13.25
C LEU A 157 0.37 2.55 -14.24
N GLU A 158 1.59 2.16 -14.61
CA GLU A 158 2.43 2.91 -15.54
C GLU A 158 1.74 3.03 -16.91
N LYS A 159 1.23 1.92 -17.44
CA LYS A 159 0.52 1.92 -18.73
C LYS A 159 -0.77 2.72 -18.67
N SER A 160 -1.53 2.65 -17.58
CA SER A 160 -2.74 3.46 -17.42
C SER A 160 -2.42 4.95 -17.37
N LEU A 161 -1.39 5.36 -16.66
CA LEU A 161 -0.94 6.76 -16.63
C LEU A 161 -0.50 7.23 -18.02
N ASP A 162 0.17 6.37 -18.79
CA ASP A 162 0.58 6.70 -20.16
C ASP A 162 -0.62 6.80 -21.12
N LEU A 163 -1.72 6.09 -20.86
CA LEU A 163 -2.96 6.14 -21.65
C LEU A 163 -3.91 7.28 -21.24
N LEU A 164 -3.67 7.94 -20.10
CA LEU A 164 -4.47 9.09 -19.70
C LEU A 164 -4.17 10.33 -20.55
N LYS A 165 -5.21 11.10 -20.82
CA LYS A 165 -5.06 12.47 -21.30
C LYS A 165 -4.43 13.35 -20.21
N PRO A 166 -3.73 14.46 -20.54
CA PRO A 166 -3.41 15.48 -19.57
C PRO A 166 -4.68 15.95 -18.84
N GLY A 167 -4.64 15.99 -17.48
CA GLY A 167 -5.80 16.31 -16.66
C GLY A 167 -6.83 15.19 -16.50
N GLY A 168 -6.65 14.04 -17.14
CA GLY A 168 -7.49 12.84 -16.94
C GLY A 168 -7.31 12.21 -15.58
N TYR A 169 -8.21 11.31 -15.20
CA TYR A 169 -8.26 10.71 -13.86
C TYR A 169 -7.95 9.21 -13.87
N LEU A 170 -7.26 8.76 -12.84
CA LEU A 170 -7.03 7.36 -12.51
C LEU A 170 -7.75 7.04 -11.20
N ALA A 171 -8.63 6.05 -11.18
CA ALA A 171 -9.33 5.60 -9.99
C ALA A 171 -9.10 4.10 -9.78
N PHE A 172 -8.13 3.76 -8.95
CA PHE A 172 -7.67 2.39 -8.75
C PHE A 172 -7.84 1.91 -7.32
N ILE A 173 -8.07 0.61 -7.17
CA ILE A 173 -7.93 -0.12 -5.92
C ILE A 173 -6.81 -1.16 -6.07
N THR A 174 -5.85 -1.16 -5.15
CA THR A 174 -4.67 -2.04 -5.18
C THR A 174 -4.30 -2.50 -3.77
N PRO A 175 -3.49 -3.56 -3.62
CA PRO A 175 -2.78 -3.78 -2.37
C PRO A 175 -1.93 -2.57 -1.98
N ASP A 176 -1.76 -2.35 -0.69
CA ASP A 176 -1.19 -1.14 -0.10
C ASP A 176 0.35 -1.13 0.05
N ASN A 177 1.02 -2.23 -0.29
CA ASN A 177 2.46 -2.40 -0.11
C ASN A 177 3.33 -1.37 -0.87
N TRP A 178 2.79 -0.72 -1.91
CA TRP A 178 3.49 0.34 -2.63
C TRP A 178 3.69 1.62 -1.81
N MET A 179 2.95 1.79 -0.72
CA MET A 179 3.08 2.93 0.19
C MET A 179 4.23 2.78 1.20
N SER A 180 4.79 1.57 1.33
CA SER A 180 5.92 1.30 2.22
C SER A 180 7.24 1.81 1.65
N TRP A 181 8.12 2.32 2.50
CA TRP A 181 9.45 2.75 2.07
C TRP A 181 10.31 1.55 1.64
N ALA A 182 10.76 1.57 0.40
CA ALA A 182 11.70 0.59 -0.15
C ALA A 182 12.58 1.23 -1.23
N ASP A 183 13.85 0.83 -1.31
CA ASP A 183 14.85 1.44 -2.22
C ASP A 183 14.49 1.38 -3.70
N ARG A 184 13.74 0.35 -4.09
CA ARG A 184 13.37 0.12 -5.49
C ARG A 184 11.92 0.51 -5.77
N ASN A 185 11.26 1.17 -4.84
CA ASN A 185 9.88 1.59 -4.99
C ASN A 185 9.78 2.97 -5.64
N THR A 186 10.02 3.03 -6.95
CA THR A 186 9.86 4.26 -7.74
C THR A 186 8.39 4.62 -8.01
N LEU A 187 7.47 3.67 -7.79
CA LEU A 187 6.05 3.88 -8.05
C LEU A 187 5.46 4.95 -7.14
N ILE A 188 5.82 4.94 -5.86
CA ILE A 188 5.30 5.92 -4.90
C ILE A 188 5.71 7.35 -5.25
N GLU A 189 6.96 7.58 -5.65
CA GLU A 189 7.44 8.91 -6.05
C GLU A 189 6.67 9.39 -7.29
N ARG A 190 6.44 8.52 -8.28
CA ARG A 190 5.65 8.84 -9.47
C ARG A 190 4.20 9.17 -9.12
N LEU A 191 3.53 8.35 -8.32
CA LEU A 191 2.12 8.58 -7.95
C LEU A 191 1.95 9.84 -7.10
N THR A 192 2.86 10.11 -6.17
CA THR A 192 2.78 11.30 -5.29
C THR A 192 3.30 12.57 -5.93
N SER A 193 3.96 12.50 -7.10
CA SER A 193 4.26 13.67 -7.93
C SER A 193 3.07 14.15 -8.76
N LEU A 194 2.05 13.30 -8.93
CA LEU A 194 0.79 13.64 -9.57
C LEU A 194 -0.23 14.15 -8.54
N GLN A 195 -1.23 14.87 -9.01
CA GLN A 195 -2.27 15.42 -8.13
C GLN A 195 -3.17 14.28 -7.62
N ILE A 196 -2.94 13.86 -6.41
CA ILE A 196 -3.89 13.00 -5.69
C ILE A 196 -5.11 13.85 -5.37
N ILE A 197 -6.31 13.33 -5.66
CA ILE A 197 -7.59 13.92 -5.25
C ILE A 197 -8.02 13.29 -3.93
N HIS A 198 -7.94 11.97 -3.84
CA HIS A 198 -8.30 11.21 -2.64
C HIS A 198 -7.43 9.97 -2.51
N LEU A 199 -7.03 9.66 -1.28
CA LEU A 199 -6.33 8.44 -0.90
C LEU A 199 -7.08 7.77 0.26
N ASP A 200 -7.45 6.51 0.09
CA ASP A 200 -8.01 5.68 1.18
C ASP A 200 -6.94 4.75 1.75
N ILE A 201 -6.83 4.71 3.08
CA ILE A 201 -5.88 3.85 3.79
C ILE A 201 -6.65 2.87 4.67
N HIS A 202 -6.69 1.59 4.27
CA HIS A 202 -7.28 0.47 5.01
C HIS A 202 -8.80 0.46 5.21
N ARG A 203 -9.55 1.49 4.83
CA ARG A 203 -11.02 1.46 4.95
C ARG A 203 -11.64 0.45 3.98
N ALA A 204 -11.01 0.24 2.82
CA ALA A 204 -11.42 -0.78 1.86
C ALA A 204 -11.45 -2.20 2.45
N LYS A 205 -10.70 -2.49 3.52
CA LYS A 205 -10.68 -3.79 4.21
C LYS A 205 -12.07 -4.27 4.63
N LYS A 206 -12.99 -3.36 4.97
CA LYS A 206 -14.40 -3.71 5.31
C LYS A 206 -15.13 -4.43 4.19
N TYR A 207 -14.75 -4.18 2.93
CA TYR A 207 -15.32 -4.78 1.73
C TYR A 207 -14.69 -6.13 1.38
N PHE A 208 -13.44 -6.37 1.79
CA PHE A 208 -12.66 -7.57 1.46
C PHE A 208 -12.32 -8.40 2.69
N LYS A 209 -13.34 -8.75 3.48
CA LYS A 209 -13.20 -9.42 4.80
C LYS A 209 -12.48 -10.77 4.75
N LYS A 210 -12.61 -11.50 3.63
CA LYS A 210 -12.06 -12.85 3.46
C LYS A 210 -10.61 -12.86 2.94
N ILE A 211 -10.07 -11.71 2.54
CA ILE A 211 -8.73 -11.60 1.96
C ILE A 211 -7.74 -11.19 3.04
N GLY A 212 -6.60 -11.90 3.13
CA GLY A 212 -5.55 -11.61 4.10
C GLY A 212 -4.79 -10.30 3.84
N SER A 213 -4.78 -9.81 2.60
CA SER A 213 -4.11 -8.56 2.22
C SER A 213 -4.91 -7.33 2.64
N SER A 214 -4.20 -6.22 2.87
CA SER A 214 -4.79 -4.90 3.01
C SER A 214 -4.84 -4.21 1.65
N PHE A 215 -5.85 -3.35 1.46
CA PHE A 215 -6.07 -2.61 0.22
C PHE A 215 -6.15 -1.13 0.48
N THR A 216 -5.72 -0.39 -0.52
CA THR A 216 -5.90 1.05 -0.66
C THR A 216 -6.61 1.33 -1.98
N TRP A 217 -7.39 2.39 -2.03
CA TRP A 217 -7.85 2.94 -3.28
C TRP A 217 -7.55 4.44 -3.35
N TYR A 218 -7.46 4.94 -4.54
CA TYR A 218 -7.08 6.32 -4.77
C TYR A 218 -7.65 6.85 -6.06
N VAL A 219 -7.87 8.17 -6.09
CA VAL A 219 -8.18 8.95 -7.28
C VAL A 219 -7.04 9.92 -7.49
N ILE A 220 -6.40 9.84 -8.68
CA ILE A 220 -5.27 10.68 -9.08
C ILE A 220 -5.64 11.40 -10.37
N GLN A 221 -5.31 12.68 -10.49
CA GLN A 221 -5.40 13.42 -11.73
C GLN A 221 -4.03 13.49 -12.41
N ASN A 222 -3.98 13.23 -13.70
CA ASN A 222 -2.75 13.27 -14.52
C ASN A 222 -2.29 14.72 -14.76
N ARG A 223 -1.85 15.38 -13.71
CA ARG A 223 -1.19 16.68 -13.70
C ARG A 223 -0.23 16.76 -12.52
N PRO A 224 0.74 17.68 -12.52
CA PRO A 224 1.63 17.87 -11.38
C PRO A 224 0.86 18.15 -10.07
N ALA A 225 1.38 17.65 -8.97
CA ALA A 225 0.82 17.86 -7.63
C ALA A 225 1.05 19.30 -7.16
N THR A 226 -0.03 20.06 -7.00
CA THR A 226 0.02 21.48 -6.59
C THR A 226 -0.94 21.82 -5.46
N GLU A 227 -1.98 21.02 -5.25
CA GLU A 227 -3.03 21.27 -4.28
C GLU A 227 -3.06 20.20 -3.19
N PRO A 228 -3.42 20.53 -1.95
CA PRO A 228 -3.65 19.55 -0.92
C PRO A 228 -4.69 18.50 -1.37
N PHE A 229 -4.63 17.31 -0.80
CA PHE A 229 -5.56 16.23 -1.11
C PHE A 229 -6.19 15.62 0.14
N THR A 230 -7.33 14.98 -0.04
CA THR A 230 -8.03 14.32 1.06
C THR A 230 -7.50 12.90 1.27
N VAL A 231 -7.22 12.56 2.53
CA VAL A 231 -6.95 11.20 2.98
C VAL A 231 -8.09 10.74 3.87
N SER A 232 -8.62 9.54 3.62
CA SER A 232 -9.49 8.84 4.56
C SER A 232 -8.83 7.53 4.97
N GLY A 233 -8.91 7.18 6.24
CA GLY A 233 -8.23 5.97 6.69
C GLY A 233 -8.88 5.34 7.91
N THR A 234 -8.33 4.18 8.30
CA THR A 234 -8.64 3.53 9.57
C THR A 234 -7.35 3.32 10.34
N TRP A 235 -7.26 3.90 11.52
CA TRP A 235 -6.16 3.73 12.45
C TRP A 235 -6.65 3.18 13.78
N LYS A 236 -6.12 2.04 14.21
CA LYS A 236 -6.51 1.36 15.46
C LYS A 236 -8.04 1.24 15.65
N GLY A 237 -8.74 0.87 14.57
CA GLY A 237 -10.19 0.67 14.56
C GLY A 237 -11.03 1.95 14.50
N ARG A 238 -10.41 3.14 14.41
CA ARG A 238 -11.11 4.42 14.25
C ARG A 238 -10.93 4.95 12.83
N GLU A 239 -12.03 5.35 12.21
CA GLU A 239 -11.98 6.04 10.93
C GLU A 239 -11.55 7.49 11.14
N TYR A 240 -10.78 8.03 10.18
CA TYR A 240 -10.38 9.42 10.14
C TYR A 240 -10.44 9.96 8.71
N THR A 241 -10.55 11.27 8.60
CA THR A 241 -10.39 12.01 7.33
C THR A 241 -9.57 13.25 7.61
N SER A 242 -8.61 13.55 6.74
CA SER A 242 -7.75 14.71 6.85
C SER A 242 -7.40 15.27 5.47
N VAL A 243 -6.95 16.50 5.44
CA VAL A 243 -6.37 17.14 4.24
C VAL A 243 -4.88 17.29 4.46
N VAL A 244 -4.08 16.82 3.52
CA VAL A 244 -2.63 16.83 3.62
C VAL A 244 -1.99 17.51 2.41
N PRO A 245 -0.82 18.17 2.58
CA PRO A 245 -0.12 18.83 1.47
C PRO A 245 0.32 17.80 0.42
N SER A 246 0.24 18.18 -0.86
CA SER A 246 0.81 17.41 -1.96
C SER A 246 2.31 17.66 -2.08
N ARG A 247 3.08 16.59 -2.20
CA ARG A 247 4.50 16.60 -2.55
C ARG A 247 4.96 15.20 -2.96
N PRO A 248 6.06 15.04 -3.70
CA PRO A 248 6.70 13.74 -3.89
C PRO A 248 7.11 13.12 -2.55
N ARG A 249 6.90 11.80 -2.38
CA ARG A 249 7.15 11.07 -1.14
C ARG A 249 7.89 9.77 -1.39
N ARG A 250 8.63 9.31 -0.39
CA ARG A 250 9.28 7.99 -0.38
C ARG A 250 8.42 6.92 0.29
N PHE A 251 7.43 7.33 1.08
CA PHE A 251 6.47 6.47 1.75
C PHE A 251 5.23 7.27 2.14
N VAL A 252 4.14 6.57 2.46
CA VAL A 252 2.94 7.13 3.07
C VAL A 252 2.76 6.47 4.44
N PRO A 253 2.52 7.20 5.53
CA PRO A 253 2.27 6.60 6.83
C PRO A 253 0.89 5.93 6.88
N LEU A 254 0.72 4.92 7.75
CA LEU A 254 -0.56 4.23 8.00
C LEU A 254 -1.63 5.14 8.62
N TYR A 255 -1.19 6.11 9.40
CA TYR A 255 -2.02 7.18 9.94
C TYR A 255 -1.51 8.50 9.36
N PHE A 256 -2.33 9.14 8.52
CA PHE A 256 -1.87 10.23 7.68
C PHE A 256 -2.77 11.46 7.81
N THR A 257 -2.36 12.37 8.66
CA THR A 257 -2.98 13.69 8.87
C THR A 257 -1.94 14.80 8.66
N SER A 258 -2.38 16.06 8.66
CA SER A 258 -1.48 17.22 8.58
C SER A 258 -0.48 17.28 9.75
N GLU A 259 -0.91 16.89 10.95
CA GLU A 259 -0.06 16.85 12.14
C GLU A 259 1.00 15.76 12.02
N ILE A 260 0.60 14.58 11.53
CA ILE A 260 1.55 13.48 11.27
C ILE A 260 2.56 13.89 10.19
N GLU A 261 2.11 14.58 9.14
CA GLU A 261 3.01 15.13 8.13
C GLU A 261 4.06 16.06 8.76
N ASN A 262 3.64 16.97 9.63
CA ASN A 262 4.55 17.89 10.34
C ASN A 262 5.55 17.13 11.22
N ILE A 263 5.08 16.12 11.98
CA ILE A 263 5.94 15.28 12.81
C ILE A 263 7.01 14.59 11.94
N LEU A 264 6.62 14.02 10.78
CA LEU A 264 7.55 13.35 9.87
C LEU A 264 8.58 14.32 9.29
N LEU A 265 8.19 15.52 8.91
CA LEU A 265 9.09 16.56 8.42
C LEU A 265 10.10 17.02 9.48
N LYS A 266 9.67 17.12 10.74
CA LYS A 266 10.53 17.47 11.88
C LYS A 266 11.47 16.34 12.29
N THR A 267 11.16 15.07 11.93
CA THR A 267 11.84 13.88 12.42
C THR A 267 12.48 13.06 11.30
N ILE A 268 11.78 12.06 10.77
CA ILE A 268 12.30 11.09 9.78
C ILE A 268 12.82 11.79 8.52
N GLU A 269 12.09 12.76 8.01
CA GLU A 269 12.40 13.49 6.78
C GLU A 269 13.24 14.75 7.01
N SER A 270 13.54 15.09 8.26
CA SER A 270 14.40 16.23 8.60
C SER A 270 15.86 16.02 8.16
N SER A 271 16.62 17.11 8.11
CA SER A 271 18.07 17.13 7.88
C SER A 271 18.91 16.74 9.11
N HIS A 272 18.29 16.46 10.26
CA HIS A 272 19.02 16.01 11.46
C HIS A 272 19.83 14.75 11.17
N PRO A 273 21.02 14.60 11.77
CA PRO A 273 21.80 13.37 11.73
C PRO A 273 20.95 12.16 12.09
N LYS A 274 21.16 11.04 11.42
CA LYS A 274 20.42 9.80 11.66
C LYS A 274 21.30 8.79 12.39
N TYR A 275 20.67 7.93 13.18
CA TYR A 275 21.39 6.79 13.78
C TYR A 275 21.90 5.84 12.68
N ALA A 276 23.13 5.37 12.84
CA ALA A 276 23.74 4.39 11.93
C ALA A 276 23.18 2.99 12.18
N VAL A 277 21.90 2.78 11.85
CA VAL A 277 21.20 1.51 12.02
C VAL A 277 21.64 0.52 10.95
N LEU A 278 22.14 -0.63 11.38
CA LEU A 278 22.70 -1.71 10.57
C LEU A 278 21.83 -2.97 10.67
N THR A 279 21.95 -3.83 9.67
CA THR A 279 21.47 -5.22 9.69
C THR A 279 22.62 -6.17 9.31
N SER A 280 22.47 -7.45 9.62
CA SER A 280 23.46 -8.44 9.26
C SER A 280 22.83 -9.68 8.64
N SER A 281 23.45 -10.18 7.57
CA SER A 281 23.18 -11.51 7.00
C SER A 281 24.36 -12.48 7.20
N ASP A 282 25.33 -12.12 8.04
CA ASP A 282 26.53 -12.94 8.28
C ASP A 282 26.15 -14.34 8.80
N LEU A 283 25.32 -14.41 9.83
CA LEU A 283 24.75 -15.64 10.34
C LEU A 283 23.22 -15.62 10.12
N HIS A 284 22.82 -15.96 8.89
CA HIS A 284 21.41 -15.94 8.49
C HIS A 284 20.75 -17.28 8.83
N ARG A 285 19.83 -17.29 9.81
CA ARG A 285 19.23 -18.49 10.39
C ARG A 285 18.63 -19.47 9.37
N TYR A 286 18.09 -18.99 8.26
CA TYR A 286 17.40 -19.84 7.27
C TYR A 286 18.26 -20.31 6.12
N THR A 287 19.35 -19.59 5.79
CA THR A 287 20.25 -19.92 4.68
C THR A 287 21.56 -20.54 5.15
N LYS A 288 21.87 -20.44 6.44
CA LYS A 288 23.08 -21.00 7.08
C LYS A 288 22.70 -21.86 8.28
N ARG A 289 21.73 -22.73 8.08
CA ARG A 289 21.16 -23.59 9.13
C ARG A 289 22.17 -24.53 9.75
N GLU A 290 23.17 -24.94 9.00
CA GLU A 290 24.26 -25.79 9.42
C GLU A 290 25.17 -25.15 10.48
N LEU A 291 25.16 -23.82 10.60
CA LEU A 291 25.98 -23.07 11.54
C LEU A 291 25.20 -22.59 12.77
N ILE A 292 23.87 -22.78 12.81
CA ILE A 292 23.02 -22.11 13.81
C ILE A 292 21.98 -23.10 14.36
N GLN A 293 21.84 -23.13 15.68
CA GLN A 293 20.82 -23.90 16.37
C GLN A 293 20.16 -23.12 17.51
N ASP A 294 19.11 -23.69 18.11
CA ASP A 294 18.31 -23.01 19.13
C ASP A 294 18.83 -23.22 20.55
N VAL A 295 19.66 -24.22 20.78
CA VAL A 295 20.21 -24.61 22.08
C VAL A 295 21.73 -24.52 22.06
N GLN A 296 22.35 -24.07 23.14
CA GLN A 296 23.81 -24.06 23.29
C GLN A 296 24.34 -25.49 23.48
N ASP A 297 25.41 -25.81 22.79
CA ASP A 297 26.25 -27.00 23.01
C ASP A 297 27.73 -26.68 22.82
N ALA A 298 28.60 -27.72 22.87
CA ALA A 298 30.04 -27.54 22.72
C ALA A 298 30.43 -27.09 21.29
N ASP A 299 29.67 -27.46 20.29
CA ASP A 299 29.93 -27.13 18.87
C ASP A 299 29.33 -25.76 18.48
N HIS A 300 28.38 -25.25 19.27
CA HIS A 300 27.72 -23.95 19.04
C HIS A 300 27.81 -23.06 20.30
N PRO A 301 29.01 -22.58 20.66
CA PRO A 301 29.20 -21.80 21.87
C PRO A 301 28.80 -20.31 21.73
N TRP A 302 28.62 -19.78 20.50
CA TRP A 302 28.47 -18.36 20.26
C TRP A 302 26.99 -17.92 20.29
N ARG A 303 26.61 -17.16 21.33
CA ARG A 303 25.26 -16.62 21.47
C ARG A 303 24.95 -15.55 20.43
N LEU A 304 23.76 -15.63 19.84
CA LEU A 304 23.20 -14.68 18.88
C LEU A 304 21.84 -14.17 19.33
N ILE A 305 21.56 -12.89 19.12
CA ILE A 305 20.19 -12.36 19.17
C ILE A 305 19.49 -12.68 17.86
N HIS A 306 18.34 -13.37 17.93
CA HIS A 306 17.48 -13.60 16.78
C HIS A 306 16.34 -12.60 16.72
N THR A 307 15.61 -12.45 17.81
CA THR A 307 14.56 -11.43 18.03
C THR A 307 14.66 -10.95 19.48
N PRO A 308 13.94 -9.91 19.91
CA PRO A 308 13.93 -9.49 21.32
C PRO A 308 13.54 -10.59 22.32
N LYS A 309 12.90 -11.67 21.86
CA LYS A 309 12.44 -12.78 22.70
C LYS A 309 13.16 -14.10 22.43
N GLN A 310 13.99 -14.16 21.39
CA GLN A 310 14.62 -15.41 20.94
C GLN A 310 16.10 -15.22 20.74
N THR A 311 16.87 -16.15 21.28
CA THR A 311 18.29 -16.31 21.02
C THR A 311 18.53 -17.51 20.12
N ALA A 312 19.73 -17.56 19.52
CA ALA A 312 20.23 -18.71 18.78
C ALA A 312 21.71 -18.86 19.15
N TRP A 313 22.31 -19.98 18.75
CA TRP A 313 23.70 -20.31 19.04
C TRP A 313 24.40 -20.72 17.76
N ALA A 314 25.63 -20.24 17.56
CA ALA A 314 26.39 -20.51 16.34
C ALA A 314 27.67 -21.28 16.60
N SER A 315 28.12 -22.05 15.59
CA SER A 315 29.38 -22.80 15.62
C SER A 315 30.61 -21.93 15.42
N ARG A 316 30.44 -20.69 14.95
CA ARG A 316 31.49 -19.68 14.85
C ARG A 316 31.00 -18.31 15.33
N PRO A 317 31.95 -17.41 15.72
CA PRO A 317 31.56 -16.06 16.09
C PRO A 317 30.98 -15.29 14.88
N HIS A 318 30.00 -14.42 15.17
CA HIS A 318 29.51 -13.44 14.22
C HIS A 318 30.60 -12.36 14.01
N LYS A 319 30.69 -11.76 12.83
CA LYS A 319 31.69 -10.71 12.53
C LYS A 319 31.64 -9.49 13.47
N TRP A 320 30.51 -9.29 14.16
CA TRP A 320 30.32 -8.32 15.23
C TRP A 320 29.88 -9.02 16.52
N GLN A 321 30.61 -10.10 16.88
CA GLN A 321 30.30 -10.85 18.10
C GLN A 321 30.55 -10.01 19.36
N GLU A 322 31.54 -9.14 19.31
CA GLU A 322 31.97 -8.31 20.45
C GLU A 322 31.58 -6.84 20.25
N GLY A 323 31.67 -6.07 21.36
CA GLY A 323 31.39 -4.63 21.41
C GLY A 323 29.92 -4.33 21.67
N TRP A 324 29.68 -3.21 22.32
CA TRP A 324 28.35 -2.77 22.74
C TRP A 324 27.48 -2.39 21.58
N LYS A 325 26.22 -2.79 21.65
CA LYS A 325 25.21 -2.54 20.60
C LYS A 325 23.87 -2.23 21.22
N VAL A 326 23.16 -1.30 20.57
CA VAL A 326 21.74 -1.09 20.79
C VAL A 326 20.98 -1.85 19.72
N PHE A 327 20.14 -2.78 20.11
CA PHE A 327 19.31 -3.59 19.22
C PHE A 327 17.92 -3.00 19.07
N LEU A 328 17.40 -3.06 17.84
CA LEU A 328 16.06 -2.61 17.46
C LEU A 328 15.32 -3.77 16.79
N SER A 329 14.12 -4.07 17.30
CA SER A 329 13.30 -5.14 16.71
C SER A 329 12.92 -4.84 15.26
N THR A 330 13.09 -5.81 14.36
CA THR A 330 12.55 -5.78 13.00
C THR A 330 11.30 -6.65 12.87
N THR A 331 11.05 -7.49 13.86
CA THR A 331 9.88 -8.36 13.97
C THR A 331 9.11 -8.02 15.24
N ASP A 332 7.80 -8.34 15.29
CA ASP A 332 6.96 -8.08 16.45
C ASP A 332 6.83 -6.56 16.78
N LYS A 333 6.51 -6.22 18.03
CA LYS A 333 6.41 -4.84 18.51
C LYS A 333 7.76 -4.14 18.50
N TYR A 334 7.74 -2.82 18.38
CA TYR A 334 8.94 -2.01 18.57
C TYR A 334 9.55 -2.28 19.95
N LYS A 335 10.84 -2.58 19.99
CA LYS A 335 11.59 -2.81 21.20
C LYS A 335 13.06 -2.44 20.99
N VAL A 336 13.63 -1.79 22.00
CA VAL A 336 15.03 -1.40 22.10
C VAL A 336 15.66 -2.13 23.27
N PHE A 337 16.91 -2.56 23.18
CA PHE A 337 17.69 -3.11 24.29
C PHE A 337 19.18 -3.11 23.97
N VAL A 338 20.01 -3.25 25.00
CA VAL A 338 21.49 -3.25 24.89
C VAL A 338 22.02 -4.66 25.11
N ASP A 339 22.97 -5.07 24.27
CA ASP A 339 23.72 -6.32 24.45
C ASP A 339 25.08 -6.22 23.71
N THR A 340 25.99 -7.16 23.95
CA THR A 340 27.31 -7.23 23.32
C THR A 340 27.42 -8.34 22.28
N CYS A 341 26.52 -9.34 22.29
CA CYS A 341 26.64 -10.53 21.44
C CYS A 341 26.35 -10.27 19.95
N GLY A 342 26.63 -11.29 19.12
CA GLY A 342 26.27 -11.30 17.70
C GLY A 342 24.76 -11.37 17.45
N MET A 343 24.36 -11.43 16.17
CA MET A 343 22.97 -11.44 15.79
C MET A 343 22.70 -12.25 14.52
N THR A 344 21.43 -12.53 14.29
CA THR A 344 20.94 -13.04 13.01
C THR A 344 20.34 -11.90 12.16
N GLN A 345 19.77 -12.23 11.01
CA GLN A 345 19.14 -11.28 10.08
C GLN A 345 17.84 -10.63 10.59
N SER A 346 17.27 -11.13 11.70
CA SER A 346 15.92 -10.74 12.16
C SER A 346 15.93 -9.60 13.18
N ILE A 347 17.04 -8.89 13.30
CA ILE A 347 17.17 -7.75 14.20
C ILE A 347 18.11 -6.69 13.61
N ALA A 348 17.81 -5.42 13.86
CA ALA A 348 18.67 -4.30 13.53
C ALA A 348 19.49 -3.86 14.74
N PHE A 349 20.61 -3.17 14.53
CA PHE A 349 21.48 -2.74 15.62
C PHE A 349 22.25 -1.45 15.27
N ILE A 350 22.68 -0.76 16.33
CA ILE A 350 23.59 0.39 16.30
C ILE A 350 24.85 -0.01 17.07
N ARG A 351 26.04 0.22 16.54
CA ARG A 351 27.30 -0.02 17.25
C ARG A 351 27.64 1.19 18.12
N CYS A 352 28.05 0.94 19.35
CA CYS A 352 28.46 1.94 20.31
C CYS A 352 29.90 1.67 20.75
N LYS A 353 30.60 2.73 21.18
CA LYS A 353 32.00 2.64 21.63
C LYS A 353 32.15 1.91 22.97
N ASP A 354 31.16 2.13 23.87
CA ASP A 354 31.12 1.59 25.25
C ASP A 354 29.68 1.38 25.72
N GLU A 355 29.53 0.89 26.94
CA GLU A 355 28.24 0.63 27.58
C GLU A 355 27.46 1.91 27.88
N ASP A 356 28.14 2.96 28.28
CA ASP A 356 27.48 4.24 28.64
C ASP A 356 26.84 4.86 27.40
N GLU A 357 27.52 4.88 26.26
CA GLU A 357 26.95 5.33 25.00
C GLU A 357 25.78 4.45 24.59
N ALA A 358 25.91 3.10 24.70
CA ALA A 358 24.85 2.18 24.33
C ALA A 358 23.57 2.42 25.17
N ARG A 359 23.71 2.59 26.47
CA ARG A 359 22.61 2.90 27.40
C ARG A 359 21.98 4.27 27.11
N ALA A 360 22.81 5.28 26.84
CA ALA A 360 22.33 6.61 26.50
C ALA A 360 21.53 6.60 25.19
N VAL A 361 22.02 5.94 24.14
CA VAL A 361 21.32 5.78 22.87
C VAL A 361 20.03 4.99 23.04
N ALA A 362 20.06 3.89 23.77
CA ALA A 362 18.87 3.07 24.03
C ALA A 362 17.77 3.89 24.74
N LYS A 363 18.14 4.65 25.78
CA LYS A 363 17.22 5.52 26.54
C LYS A 363 16.49 6.52 25.61
N VAL A 364 17.21 7.12 24.67
CA VAL A 364 16.60 8.05 23.68
C VAL A 364 15.67 7.29 22.75
N LEU A 365 16.08 6.14 22.23
CA LEU A 365 15.28 5.34 21.30
C LEU A 365 14.07 4.65 21.95
N GLU A 366 14.07 4.46 23.26
CA GLU A 366 12.91 3.99 24.04
C GLU A 366 11.82 5.07 24.22
N HIS A 367 12.13 6.33 23.85
CA HIS A 367 11.17 7.41 23.97
C HIS A 367 9.92 7.17 23.10
N PRO A 368 8.71 7.52 23.56
CA PRO A 368 7.44 7.32 22.86
C PRO A 368 7.41 7.77 21.40
N LEU A 369 8.13 8.83 21.07
CA LEU A 369 8.23 9.34 19.70
C LEU A 369 8.73 8.29 18.71
N TYR A 370 9.80 7.54 19.06
CA TYR A 370 10.38 6.56 18.14
C TYR A 370 9.49 5.33 17.96
N GLU A 371 8.83 4.87 19.03
CA GLU A 371 7.80 3.82 18.93
C GLU A 371 6.65 4.27 18.01
N PHE A 372 6.19 5.50 18.20
CA PHE A 372 5.13 6.08 17.37
C PHE A 372 5.56 6.15 15.89
N LEU A 373 6.73 6.71 15.58
CA LEU A 373 7.27 6.81 14.22
C LEU A 373 7.40 5.44 13.55
N ASN A 374 7.89 4.44 14.29
CA ASN A 374 7.93 3.08 13.79
C ASN A 374 6.52 2.56 13.44
N ASN A 375 5.57 2.73 14.36
CA ASN A 375 4.25 2.14 14.25
C ASN A 375 3.42 2.74 13.11
N ILE A 376 3.47 4.06 12.90
CA ILE A 376 2.75 4.71 11.78
C ILE A 376 3.36 4.39 10.40
N CYS A 377 4.58 3.88 10.35
CA CYS A 377 5.27 3.52 9.11
C CYS A 377 5.41 2.01 8.90
N ARG A 378 4.77 1.20 9.75
CA ARG A 378 4.86 -0.27 9.73
C ARG A 378 3.82 -0.89 8.81
N TRP A 379 4.13 -0.93 7.52
CA TRP A 379 3.34 -1.64 6.53
C TRP A 379 3.60 -3.17 6.63
N GLY A 380 2.62 -3.93 7.04
CA GLY A 380 2.72 -5.38 7.23
C GLY A 380 3.24 -5.80 8.61
N ASN A 381 3.83 -7.00 8.69
CA ASN A 381 4.19 -7.65 9.97
C ASN A 381 5.59 -7.28 10.51
N PHE A 382 6.39 -6.56 9.72
CA PHE A 382 7.77 -6.23 10.05
C PHE A 382 7.96 -4.73 10.23
N ASN A 383 8.82 -4.33 11.17
CA ASN A 383 9.27 -2.95 11.28
C ASN A 383 10.15 -2.63 10.07
N ASN A 384 9.91 -1.48 9.46
CA ASN A 384 10.58 -1.12 8.22
C ASN A 384 12.01 -0.66 8.50
N ILE A 385 13.01 -1.39 8.01
CA ILE A 385 14.42 -1.07 8.22
C ILE A 385 14.79 0.33 7.70
N ARG A 386 14.17 0.79 6.60
CA ARG A 386 14.44 2.14 6.06
C ARG A 386 13.95 3.22 7.01
N ILE A 387 12.83 3.01 7.68
CA ILE A 387 12.33 3.90 8.72
C ILE A 387 13.29 3.92 9.91
N LEU A 388 13.72 2.75 10.41
CA LEU A 388 14.69 2.68 11.50
C LEU A 388 16.02 3.38 11.16
N GLN A 389 16.51 3.26 9.92
CA GLN A 389 17.70 3.93 9.41
C GLN A 389 17.55 5.45 9.27
N HIS A 390 16.32 5.96 9.30
CA HIS A 390 16.03 7.39 9.25
C HIS A 390 15.59 7.96 10.60
N PHE A 391 15.73 7.22 11.68
CA PHE A 391 15.52 7.75 13.02
C PHE A 391 16.54 8.84 13.32
N PRO A 392 16.09 10.09 13.58
CA PRO A 392 16.98 11.20 13.84
C PRO A 392 17.59 11.10 15.24
N VAL A 393 18.83 11.57 15.36
CA VAL A 393 19.52 11.66 16.66
C VAL A 393 18.97 12.86 17.42
N ALA A 394 18.48 12.62 18.64
CA ALA A 394 18.05 13.67 19.57
C ALA A 394 19.05 13.84 20.73
N ARG A 395 19.09 15.05 21.30
CA ARG A 395 19.79 15.35 22.55
C ARG A 395 18.77 15.86 23.57
N GLY A 396 18.73 15.24 24.74
CA GLY A 396 17.70 15.52 25.75
C GLY A 396 16.35 14.87 25.41
N ASP A 397 15.27 15.54 25.74
CA ASP A 397 13.92 15.08 25.42
C ASP A 397 13.64 15.20 23.91
N PRO A 398 13.28 14.12 23.20
CA PRO A 398 13.04 14.16 21.77
C PRO A 398 11.88 15.07 21.34
N PHE A 399 10.83 15.23 22.15
CA PHE A 399 9.73 16.14 21.80
C PHE A 399 10.18 17.59 21.76
N GLU A 400 10.93 18.00 22.79
CA GLU A 400 11.51 19.36 22.86
C GLU A 400 12.57 19.57 21.78
N PHE A 401 13.46 18.58 21.58
CA PHE A 401 14.56 18.67 20.62
C PHE A 401 14.08 18.87 19.18
N PHE A 402 13.01 18.19 18.77
CA PHE A 402 12.43 18.33 17.43
C PHE A 402 11.36 19.43 17.34
N GLY A 403 11.09 20.14 18.43
CA GLY A 403 10.12 21.24 18.47
C GLY A 403 8.70 20.78 18.16
N LEU A 404 8.27 19.65 18.73
CA LEU A 404 6.89 19.20 18.59
C LEU A 404 5.99 20.06 19.48
N ASP A 405 4.86 20.46 18.93
CA ASP A 405 3.84 21.20 19.67
C ASP A 405 2.98 20.26 20.56
N PRO A 406 2.15 20.80 21.48
CA PRO A 406 1.34 19.98 22.40
C PRO A 406 0.35 19.05 21.67
N LEU A 407 -0.15 19.44 20.47
CA LEU A 407 -1.06 18.60 19.68
C LEU A 407 -0.30 17.43 19.06
N GLU A 408 0.86 17.69 18.46
CA GLU A 408 1.76 16.68 17.88
C GLU A 408 2.22 15.68 18.97
N ILE A 409 2.58 16.16 20.16
CA ILE A 409 2.93 15.32 21.31
C ILE A 409 1.73 14.42 21.70
N THR A 410 0.53 14.99 21.69
CA THR A 410 -0.68 14.22 21.98
C THR A 410 -0.89 13.08 20.97
N PHE A 411 -0.64 13.30 19.68
CA PHE A 411 -0.68 12.23 18.68
C PHE A 411 0.32 11.11 18.98
N CYS A 412 1.54 11.46 19.36
CA CYS A 412 2.58 10.49 19.70
C CYS A 412 2.27 9.65 20.95
N THR A 413 1.55 10.23 21.94
CA THR A 413 1.34 9.62 23.27
C THR A 413 -0.03 8.94 23.42
N ARG A 414 -1.10 9.41 22.78
CA ARG A 414 -2.46 8.83 22.86
C ARG A 414 -2.51 7.36 22.48
N ASP A 415 -1.69 6.97 21.56
CA ASP A 415 -1.64 5.60 21.06
C ASP A 415 -0.95 4.59 22.01
N LEU A 416 -0.23 5.07 23.02
CA LEU A 416 0.42 4.23 24.02
C LEU A 416 -0.55 3.71 25.10
N HIS A 417 -1.67 4.41 25.31
CA HIS A 417 -2.65 4.08 26.35
C HIS A 417 -3.85 3.25 25.85
N CYS A 418 -3.97 3.03 24.53
CA CYS A 418 -4.99 2.15 23.94
C CYS A 418 -4.40 0.74 23.68
N ARG A 419 -3.98 0.06 24.75
CA ARG A 419 -3.60 -1.37 24.72
C ARG A 419 -4.76 -2.24 25.13
#